data_08e37da23af9f591817dc2a38972293b
#
_entry.id   08e37da23af9f591817dc2a38972293b
#
_cell.length_a   1.000
_cell.length_b   1.000
_cell.length_c   1.000
_cell.angle_alpha   90.00
_cell.angle_beta   90.00
_cell.angle_gamma   90.00
#
_symmetry.space_group_name_H-M   'P 1'
#
loop_
_entity.id
_entity.type
_entity.pdbx_description
1 polymer ?
#
loop_
_entity_poly.entity_id
_entity_poly.type
_entity_poly.pdbx_seq_one_letter_code
_entity_poly.pdbx_strand_id
1 'polypeptide(L)'
;MKRNIKLDKANSYRLSQEVLRNKALANGVNLIAPETIFLSADTTFGKNVTVEPYVVFGPKVKVGDNSYIKSFSNIEGTKIMKNVSVGPYARLREGTILKNNSKIGNFVETK
;
A
#
# COMPACT_ATOMS: atom_id res chain seq x y z
N MET A 1 -5.83 -36.85 -10.88
CA MET A 1 -5.75 -35.90 -9.74
C MET A 1 -6.53 -34.62 -10.09
N LYS A 2 -7.42 -34.22 -9.22
CA LYS A 2 -8.21 -33.02 -9.46
C LYS A 2 -7.41 -31.78 -9.06
N ARG A 3 -7.44 -30.77 -9.91
CA ARG A 3 -6.78 -29.50 -9.66
C ARG A 3 -7.56 -28.70 -8.62
N ASN A 4 -6.85 -28.13 -7.64
CA ASN A 4 -7.46 -27.25 -6.65
C ASN A 4 -7.33 -25.79 -7.12
N ILE A 5 -8.41 -25.25 -7.67
CA ILE A 5 -8.42 -23.92 -8.27
C ILE A 5 -8.17 -22.84 -7.21
N LYS A 6 -8.72 -22.98 -6.01
CA LYS A 6 -8.51 -22.00 -4.93
C LYS A 6 -7.06 -21.97 -4.49
N LEU A 7 -6.43 -23.13 -4.39
CA LEU A 7 -5.00 -23.21 -4.04
C LEU A 7 -4.13 -22.58 -5.14
N ASP A 8 -4.46 -22.86 -6.41
CA ASP A 8 -3.74 -22.28 -7.55
C ASP A 8 -3.83 -20.76 -7.54
N LYS A 9 -5.01 -20.20 -7.28
CA LYS A 9 -5.21 -18.75 -7.20
C LYS A 9 -4.43 -18.14 -6.05
N ALA A 10 -4.44 -18.78 -4.88
CA ALA A 10 -3.68 -18.30 -3.72
C ALA A 10 -2.19 -18.31 -4.00
N ASN A 11 -1.68 -19.35 -4.65
CA ASN A 11 -0.27 -19.44 -5.01
C ASN A 11 0.12 -18.38 -6.04
N SER A 12 -0.71 -18.17 -7.04
CA SER A 12 -0.49 -17.13 -8.05
C SER A 12 -0.46 -15.74 -7.43
N TYR A 13 -1.38 -15.47 -6.52
CA TYR A 13 -1.42 -14.20 -5.80
C TYR A 13 -0.16 -13.98 -4.97
N ARG A 14 0.26 -15.02 -4.24
CA ARG A 14 1.48 -14.96 -3.41
C ARG A 14 2.71 -14.64 -4.26
N LEU A 15 2.84 -15.28 -5.41
CA LEU A 15 3.95 -15.03 -6.32
C LEU A 15 3.89 -13.61 -6.91
N SER A 16 2.71 -13.13 -7.26
CA SER A 16 2.53 -11.76 -7.75
C SER A 16 2.96 -10.74 -6.70
N GLN A 17 2.56 -10.94 -5.44
CA GLN A 17 2.94 -10.05 -4.36
C GLN A 17 4.46 -10.04 -4.14
N GLU A 18 5.09 -11.20 -4.25
CA GLU A 18 6.54 -11.30 -4.11
C GLU A 18 7.24 -10.45 -5.17
N VAL A 19 6.80 -10.51 -6.41
CA VAL A 19 7.34 -9.70 -7.50
C VAL A 19 7.13 -8.20 -7.23
N LEU A 20 5.94 -7.80 -6.84
CA LEU A 20 5.62 -6.40 -6.58
C LEU A 20 6.42 -5.84 -5.39
N ARG A 21 6.54 -6.61 -4.32
CA ARG A 21 7.31 -6.21 -3.14
C ARG A 21 8.79 -6.06 -3.46
N ASN A 22 9.35 -7.02 -4.19
CA ASN A 22 10.76 -6.98 -4.57
C ASN A 22 11.05 -5.77 -5.45
N LYS A 23 10.16 -5.44 -6.37
CA LYS A 23 10.30 -4.26 -7.21
C LYS A 23 10.27 -2.97 -6.39
N ALA A 24 9.35 -2.87 -5.45
CA ALA A 24 9.26 -1.70 -4.57
C ALA A 24 10.53 -1.54 -3.74
N LEU A 25 11.02 -2.62 -3.14
CA LEU A 25 12.25 -2.61 -2.35
C LEU A 25 13.46 -2.22 -3.20
N ALA A 26 13.55 -2.74 -4.42
CA ALA A 26 14.63 -2.41 -5.34
C ALA A 26 14.62 -0.94 -5.73
N ASN A 27 13.45 -0.31 -5.74
CA ASN A 27 13.29 1.10 -6.04
C ASN A 27 13.42 2.00 -4.81
N GLY A 28 13.81 1.45 -3.67
CA GLY A 28 14.11 2.22 -2.47
C GLY A 28 12.92 2.48 -1.53
N VAL A 29 11.80 1.80 -1.74
CA VAL A 29 10.69 1.89 -0.80
C VAL A 29 11.03 1.09 0.46
N ASN A 30 10.82 1.67 1.62
CA ASN A 30 11.04 0.98 2.89
C ASN A 30 9.76 0.25 3.30
N LEU A 31 9.68 -1.04 2.97
CA LEU A 31 8.61 -1.91 3.43
C LEU A 31 9.12 -2.61 4.69
N ILE A 32 8.63 -2.21 5.87
CA ILE A 32 9.18 -2.68 7.15
C ILE A 32 8.99 -4.19 7.33
N ALA A 33 7.85 -4.71 6.94
CA ALA A 33 7.60 -6.15 6.94
C ALA A 33 6.94 -6.53 5.62
N PRO A 34 7.72 -6.73 4.56
CA PRO A 34 7.19 -6.88 3.20
C PRO A 34 6.09 -7.93 3.08
N GLU A 35 6.24 -9.05 3.78
CA GLU A 35 5.29 -10.17 3.74
C GLU A 35 3.92 -9.82 4.29
N THR A 36 3.78 -8.70 4.99
CA THR A 36 2.51 -8.22 5.55
C THR A 36 1.91 -7.05 4.79
N ILE A 37 2.58 -6.63 3.73
CA ILE A 37 2.17 -5.48 2.93
C ILE A 37 1.72 -5.97 1.56
N PHE A 38 0.51 -5.58 1.14
CA PHE A 38 -0.07 -6.05 -0.10
C PHE A 38 -0.22 -4.89 -1.08
N LEU A 39 0.32 -5.08 -2.27
CA LEU A 39 0.40 -4.06 -3.31
C LEU A 39 -0.51 -4.42 -4.48
N SER A 40 -0.93 -3.42 -5.23
CA SER A 40 -1.56 -3.61 -6.53
C SER A 40 -0.52 -3.41 -7.63
N ALA A 41 -0.80 -3.95 -8.81
CA ALA A 41 0.13 -3.85 -9.93
C ALA A 41 0.43 -2.40 -10.32
N ASP A 42 -0.52 -1.51 -10.10
CA ASP A 42 -0.41 -0.09 -10.44
C ASP A 42 -0.04 0.81 -9.26
N THR A 43 0.30 0.24 -8.10
CA THR A 43 0.76 1.03 -6.96
C THR A 43 2.09 1.72 -7.31
N THR A 44 2.15 3.04 -7.12
CA THR A 44 3.37 3.79 -7.36
C THR A 44 3.85 4.49 -6.10
N PHE A 45 5.17 4.53 -5.93
CA PHE A 45 5.80 5.16 -4.77
C PHE A 45 6.85 6.17 -5.24
N GLY A 46 6.89 7.31 -4.57
CA GLY A 46 7.97 8.26 -4.74
C GLY A 46 9.20 7.85 -3.94
N LYS A 47 10.07 8.81 -3.69
CA LYS A 47 11.32 8.58 -2.95
C LYS A 47 11.07 8.62 -1.45
N ASN A 48 11.82 7.82 -0.70
CA ASN A 48 11.83 7.87 0.76
C ASN A 48 10.48 7.55 1.40
N VAL A 49 9.70 6.68 0.79
CA VAL A 49 8.42 6.26 1.35
C VAL A 49 8.65 5.10 2.31
N THR A 50 7.99 5.16 3.46
CA THR A 50 8.02 4.08 4.46
C THR A 50 6.62 3.54 4.66
N VAL A 51 6.49 2.22 4.66
CA VAL A 51 5.23 1.52 4.89
C VAL A 51 5.41 0.55 6.05
N GLU A 52 4.59 0.70 7.08
CA GLU A 52 4.58 -0.18 8.24
C GLU A 52 3.86 -1.50 7.95
N PRO A 53 3.97 -2.50 8.85
CA PRO A 53 3.31 -3.79 8.65
C PRO A 53 1.78 -3.69 8.54
N TYR A 54 1.20 -4.64 7.83
CA TYR A 54 -0.26 -4.79 7.69
C TYR A 54 -0.94 -3.61 7.00
N VAL A 55 -0.42 -3.25 5.85
CA VAL A 55 -1.02 -2.22 4.99
C VAL A 55 -1.43 -2.85 3.67
N VAL A 56 -2.62 -2.51 3.19
CA VAL A 56 -3.14 -3.00 1.93
C VAL A 56 -3.34 -1.83 0.97
N PHE A 57 -2.72 -1.93 -0.19
CA PHE A 57 -2.90 -0.97 -1.28
C PHE A 57 -3.81 -1.59 -2.34
N GLY A 58 -5.01 -1.09 -2.46
CA GLY A 58 -5.90 -1.42 -3.55
C GLY A 58 -5.46 -0.71 -4.84
N PRO A 59 -6.26 -0.83 -5.91
CA PRO A 59 -5.88 -0.24 -7.19
C PRO A 59 -5.85 1.29 -7.16
N LYS A 60 -5.09 1.88 -8.08
CA LYS A 60 -5.02 3.33 -8.33
C LYS A 60 -4.54 4.13 -7.13
N VAL A 61 -3.44 3.70 -6.53
CA VAL A 61 -2.82 4.44 -5.41
C VAL A 61 -1.46 4.98 -5.85
N LYS A 62 -1.26 6.27 -5.60
CA LYS A 62 0.03 6.93 -5.80
C LYS A 62 0.48 7.53 -4.48
N VAL A 63 1.69 7.22 -4.06
CA VAL A 63 2.26 7.72 -2.80
C VAL A 63 3.45 8.62 -3.14
N GLY A 64 3.37 9.86 -2.70
CA GLY A 64 4.40 10.85 -2.97
C GLY A 64 5.60 10.76 -2.04
N ASP A 65 6.64 11.53 -2.35
CA ASP A 65 7.92 11.49 -1.66
C ASP A 65 7.80 11.75 -0.16
N ASN A 66 8.60 11.06 0.62
CA ASN A 66 8.73 11.24 2.07
C ASN A 66 7.46 10.95 2.85
N SER A 67 6.51 10.25 2.27
CA SER A 67 5.27 9.89 2.96
C SER A 67 5.46 8.65 3.82
N TYR A 68 4.68 8.56 4.87
CA TYR A 68 4.75 7.50 5.86
C TYR A 68 3.38 6.87 6.06
N ILE A 69 3.26 5.58 5.77
CA ILE A 69 1.99 4.85 5.89
C ILE A 69 2.06 3.93 7.10
N LYS A 70 1.23 4.20 8.07
CA LYS A 70 1.22 3.43 9.33
C LYS A 70 0.33 2.21 9.25
N SER A 71 0.57 1.29 10.18
CA SER A 71 -0.03 -0.05 10.21
C SER A 71 -1.55 -0.06 10.19
N PHE A 72 -2.10 -1.14 9.67
CA PHE A 72 -3.54 -1.43 9.62
C PHE A 72 -4.32 -0.41 8.81
N SER A 73 -3.69 0.11 7.76
CA SER A 73 -4.35 1.04 6.84
C SER A 73 -4.73 0.32 5.55
N ASN A 74 -5.88 0.69 5.00
CA ASN A 74 -6.38 0.17 3.73
C ASN A 74 -6.62 1.35 2.80
N ILE A 75 -5.94 1.36 1.66
CA ILE A 75 -5.89 2.52 0.78
C ILE A 75 -6.24 2.09 -0.64
N GLU A 76 -7.21 2.75 -1.26
CA GLU A 76 -7.55 2.52 -2.66
C GLU A 76 -7.91 3.84 -3.36
N GLY A 77 -7.65 3.92 -4.64
CA GLY A 77 -8.01 5.06 -5.48
C GLY A 77 -7.59 6.41 -4.92
N THR A 78 -6.45 6.46 -4.22
CA THR A 78 -6.02 7.62 -3.45
C THR A 78 -4.73 8.19 -4.01
N LYS A 79 -4.68 9.51 -4.10
CA LYS A 79 -3.45 10.21 -4.40
C LYS A 79 -2.90 10.82 -3.11
N ILE A 80 -1.79 10.28 -2.66
CA ILE A 80 -1.06 10.78 -1.48
C ILE A 80 0.09 11.60 -1.99
N MET A 81 0.13 12.88 -1.65
CA MET A 81 1.17 13.78 -2.14
C MET A 81 2.42 13.68 -1.27
N LYS A 82 3.21 14.74 -1.15
CA LYS A 82 4.51 14.67 -0.47
C LYS A 82 4.38 14.92 1.02
N ASN A 83 5.23 14.29 1.81
CA ASN A 83 5.34 14.48 3.25
C ASN A 83 4.03 14.23 3.98
N VAL A 84 3.29 13.20 3.57
CA VAL A 84 2.00 12.86 4.16
C VAL A 84 2.18 11.71 5.14
N SER A 85 1.56 11.80 6.31
CA SER A 85 1.50 10.71 7.28
C SER A 85 0.08 10.18 7.35
N VAL A 86 -0.07 8.86 7.17
CA VAL A 86 -1.38 8.20 7.12
C VAL A 86 -1.48 7.16 8.23
N GLY A 87 -2.57 7.20 8.98
CA GLY A 87 -2.88 6.17 9.95
C GLY A 87 -2.21 6.36 11.28
N PRO A 88 -2.14 5.30 12.12
CA PRO A 88 -2.62 3.95 11.81
C PRO A 88 -4.14 3.84 11.71
N TYR A 89 -4.62 2.68 11.24
CA TYR A 89 -6.05 2.39 11.12
C TYR A 89 -6.81 3.38 10.24
N ALA A 90 -6.22 3.76 9.12
CA ALA A 90 -6.88 4.64 8.16
C ALA A 90 -7.51 3.82 7.04
N ARG A 91 -8.68 4.24 6.60
CA ARG A 91 -9.30 3.69 5.40
C ARG A 91 -9.52 4.82 4.41
N LEU A 92 -8.74 4.79 3.33
CA LEU A 92 -8.81 5.82 2.29
C LEU A 92 -9.50 5.24 1.06
N ARG A 93 -10.61 5.84 0.69
CA ARG A 93 -11.45 5.37 -0.41
C ARG A 93 -11.11 6.06 -1.73
N GLU A 94 -11.59 5.47 -2.81
CA GLU A 94 -11.41 6.02 -4.15
C GLU A 94 -11.86 7.48 -4.23
N GLY A 95 -11.05 8.30 -4.88
CA GLY A 95 -11.28 9.72 -5.02
C GLY A 95 -10.64 10.58 -3.95
N THR A 96 -9.96 9.97 -2.98
CA THR A 96 -9.27 10.71 -1.91
C THR A 96 -7.98 11.33 -2.43
N ILE A 97 -7.75 12.59 -2.07
CA ILE A 97 -6.49 13.29 -2.35
C ILE A 97 -5.98 13.86 -1.04
N LEU A 98 -4.80 13.41 -0.60
CA LEU A 98 -4.13 13.95 0.57
C LEU A 98 -3.03 14.89 0.12
N LYS A 99 -3.19 16.17 0.43
CA LYS A 99 -2.27 17.22 -0.02
C LYS A 99 -0.96 17.19 0.76
N ASN A 100 0.04 17.88 0.25
CA ASN A 100 1.36 17.95 0.85
C ASN A 100 1.28 18.28 2.34
N ASN A 101 2.06 17.59 3.14
CA ASN A 101 2.22 17.80 4.57
C ASN A 101 0.97 17.46 5.40
N SER A 102 0.01 16.74 4.83
CA SER A 102 -1.19 16.31 5.56
C SER A 102 -0.86 15.23 6.58
N LYS A 103 -1.62 15.21 7.67
CA LYS A 103 -1.56 14.12 8.66
C LYS A 103 -2.94 13.56 8.86
N ILE A 104 -3.09 12.27 8.61
CA ILE A 104 -4.36 11.55 8.81
C ILE A 104 -4.17 10.69 10.05
N GLY A 105 -4.99 10.91 11.06
CA GLY A 105 -4.87 10.22 12.35
C GLY A 105 -5.51 8.86 12.40
N ASN A 106 -5.75 8.37 13.63
CA ASN A 106 -6.31 7.06 13.89
C ASN A 106 -7.78 6.97 13.49
N PHE A 107 -8.18 5.80 13.01
CA PHE A 107 -9.58 5.46 12.73
C PHE A 107 -10.27 6.44 11.78
N VAL A 108 -9.50 6.99 10.85
CA VAL A 108 -10.04 7.90 9.84
C VAL A 108 -10.54 7.10 8.65
N GLU A 109 -11.72 7.45 8.16
CA GLU A 109 -12.28 6.90 6.94
C GLU A 109 -12.64 8.06 6.02
N THR A 110 -12.08 8.06 4.81
CA THR A 110 -12.40 9.07 3.80
C THR A 110 -13.53 8.58 2.91
N LYS A 111 -14.29 9.49 2.36
CA LYS A 111 -15.37 9.17 1.44
C LYS A 111 -14.98 9.47 0.01
#